data_150b9c844c48809480fa3a94188e2a70
#
_entry.id   150b9c844c48809480fa3a94188e2a70
#
_cell.length_a   1.000
_cell.length_b   1.000
_cell.length_c   1.000
_cell.angle_alpha   90.00
_cell.angle_beta   90.00
_cell.angle_gamma   90.00
#
_symmetry.space_group_name_H-M   'P 1'
#
loop_
_entity.id
_entity.type
_entity.pdbx_description
1 polymer ?
#
loop_
_entity_poly.entity_id
_entity_poly.type
_entity_poly.pdbx_seq_one_letter_code
_entity_poly.pdbx_strand_id
1 'polypeptide(L)'
;MKNGITKGVVSVGLPAAINNLLMSISNIIVNVVLIKYGDNAVASMGIAMKANMLVVMLQIGLGQGVQPLIGYCYGAENYKRMRKCLRFSVICNVIIGSVMTGFYLLFRQNVIEMFINDADVINLGVKMLLALMAPGPVIGIMFVLNFSFQCMG
;
A
#
# COMPACT_ATOMS: atom_id res chain seq x y z
N MET A 1 -8.57 -29.17 23.46
CA MET A 1 -7.57 -28.67 22.49
C MET A 1 -8.11 -27.66 21.45
N LYS A 2 -9.40 -27.59 21.15
CA LYS A 2 -9.97 -26.66 20.16
C LYS A 2 -10.02 -25.18 20.61
N ASN A 3 -10.18 -24.90 21.90
CA ASN A 3 -10.36 -23.53 22.42
C ASN A 3 -9.12 -22.65 22.39
N GLY A 4 -7.91 -23.21 22.32
CA GLY A 4 -6.66 -22.44 22.25
C GLY A 4 -6.39 -21.91 20.83
N ILE A 5 -6.70 -22.71 19.83
CA ILE A 5 -6.51 -22.36 18.42
C ILE A 5 -7.47 -21.25 18.00
N THR A 6 -8.75 -21.35 18.37
CA THR A 6 -9.76 -20.32 18.10
C THR A 6 -9.43 -18.99 18.76
N LYS A 7 -8.94 -18.99 20.01
CA LYS A 7 -8.47 -17.76 20.67
C LYS A 7 -7.31 -17.11 19.93
N GLY A 8 -6.33 -17.90 19.47
CA GLY A 8 -5.19 -17.38 18.69
C GLY A 8 -5.64 -16.77 17.34
N VAL A 9 -6.52 -17.46 16.62
CA VAL A 9 -7.05 -16.96 15.33
C VAL A 9 -7.87 -15.68 15.51
N VAL A 10 -8.71 -15.61 16.53
CA VAL A 10 -9.50 -14.40 16.81
C VAL A 10 -8.63 -13.25 17.27
N SER A 11 -7.61 -13.51 18.09
CA SER A 11 -6.69 -12.46 18.59
C SER A 11 -5.94 -11.76 17.47
N VAL A 12 -5.55 -12.48 16.41
CA VAL A 12 -4.85 -11.89 15.25
C VAL A 12 -5.85 -11.40 14.19
N GLY A 13 -6.96 -12.10 14.00
CA GLY A 13 -7.95 -11.76 12.99
C GLY A 13 -8.77 -10.52 13.33
N LEU A 14 -9.08 -10.31 14.62
CA LEU A 14 -9.91 -9.16 15.04
C LEU A 14 -9.23 -7.81 14.76
N PRO A 15 -7.97 -7.57 15.13
CA PRO A 15 -7.25 -6.34 14.77
C PRO A 15 -7.14 -6.13 13.27
N ALA A 16 -6.90 -7.20 12.50
CA ALA A 16 -6.85 -7.13 11.04
C ALA A 16 -8.21 -6.75 10.42
N ALA A 17 -9.30 -7.31 10.93
CA ALA A 17 -10.66 -6.97 10.51
C ALA A 17 -11.00 -5.51 10.83
N ILE A 18 -10.68 -5.04 12.02
CA ILE A 18 -10.89 -3.64 12.43
C ILE A 18 -10.11 -2.70 11.52
N ASN A 19 -8.86 -3.01 11.20
CA ASN A 19 -8.05 -2.22 10.29
C ASN A 19 -8.70 -2.12 8.88
N ASN A 20 -9.19 -3.22 8.34
CA ASN A 20 -9.89 -3.24 7.06
C ASN A 20 -11.21 -2.44 7.09
N LEU A 21 -11.96 -2.52 8.20
CA LEU A 21 -13.17 -1.71 8.38
C LEU A 21 -12.85 -0.21 8.43
N LEU A 22 -11.83 0.19 9.18
CA LEU A 22 -11.38 1.58 9.24
C LEU A 22 -10.92 2.09 7.87
N MET A 23 -10.21 1.27 7.11
CA MET A 23 -9.80 1.59 5.74
C MET A 23 -11.01 1.79 4.82
N SER A 24 -12.02 0.93 4.91
CA SER A 24 -13.26 1.03 4.14
C SER A 24 -14.03 2.31 4.50
N ILE A 25 -14.17 2.62 5.77
CA ILE A 25 -14.82 3.85 6.26
C ILE A 25 -14.06 5.08 5.75
N SER A 26 -12.73 5.08 5.81
CA SER A 26 -11.90 6.17 5.30
C SER A 26 -12.14 6.40 3.80
N ASN A 27 -12.19 5.33 3.00
CA ASN A 27 -12.50 5.43 1.57
C ASN A 27 -13.89 6.00 1.30
N ILE A 28 -14.90 5.60 2.08
CA ILE A 28 -16.27 6.15 1.96
C ILE A 28 -16.26 7.65 2.27
N ILE A 29 -15.61 8.07 3.35
CA ILE A 29 -15.51 9.49 3.73
C ILE A 29 -14.82 10.30 2.63
N VAL A 30 -13.72 9.82 2.09
CA VAL A 30 -13.01 10.48 0.97
C VAL A 30 -13.94 10.64 -0.24
N ASN A 31 -14.67 9.59 -0.62
CA ASN A 31 -15.61 9.66 -1.74
C ASN A 31 -16.76 10.66 -1.49
N VAL A 32 -17.33 10.67 -0.29
CA VAL A 32 -18.39 11.63 0.09
C VAL A 32 -17.89 13.07 0.03
N VAL A 33 -16.66 13.31 0.45
CA VAL A 33 -16.05 14.65 0.34
C VAL A 33 -15.81 15.03 -1.12
N LEU A 34 -15.31 14.10 -1.94
CA LEU A 34 -15.02 14.32 -3.36
C LEU A 34 -16.29 14.66 -4.18
N ILE A 35 -17.42 14.04 -3.87
CA ILE A 35 -18.71 14.34 -4.54
C ILE A 35 -19.07 15.83 -4.41
N LYS A 36 -18.70 16.49 -3.31
CA LYS A 36 -18.93 17.94 -3.14
C LYS A 36 -18.14 18.83 -4.12
N TYR A 37 -17.06 18.29 -4.68
CA TYR A 37 -16.21 18.98 -5.67
C TYR A 37 -16.58 18.66 -7.12
N GLY A 38 -17.64 17.87 -7.32
CA GLY A 38 -18.18 17.51 -8.63
C GLY A 38 -17.71 16.15 -9.13
N ASP A 39 -18.40 15.67 -10.17
CA ASP A 39 -18.19 14.34 -10.75
C ASP A 39 -16.78 14.17 -11.34
N ASN A 40 -16.20 15.25 -11.88
CA ASN A 40 -14.85 15.27 -12.43
C ASN A 40 -13.79 14.97 -11.32
N ALA A 41 -14.02 15.43 -10.10
CA ALA A 41 -13.12 15.15 -8.98
C ALA A 41 -13.17 13.68 -8.57
N VAL A 42 -14.36 13.07 -8.55
CA VAL A 42 -14.55 11.65 -8.26
C VAL A 42 -13.90 10.78 -9.33
N ALA A 43 -14.10 11.11 -10.61
CA ALA A 43 -13.49 10.42 -11.74
C ALA A 43 -11.95 10.48 -11.68
N SER A 44 -11.40 11.68 -11.47
CA SER A 44 -9.96 11.92 -11.34
C SER A 44 -9.33 11.11 -10.20
N MET A 45 -9.98 11.08 -9.04
CA MET A 45 -9.52 10.31 -7.89
C MET A 45 -9.60 8.80 -8.15
N GLY A 46 -10.66 8.34 -8.82
CA GLY A 46 -10.81 6.93 -9.20
C GLY A 46 -9.66 6.44 -10.10
N ILE A 47 -9.24 7.26 -11.07
CA ILE A 47 -8.11 6.96 -11.95
C ILE A 47 -6.80 6.97 -11.17
N ALA A 48 -6.58 7.99 -10.35
CA ALA A 48 -5.39 8.09 -9.52
C ALA A 48 -5.27 6.90 -8.54
N MET A 49 -6.37 6.44 -7.95
CA MET A 49 -6.41 5.26 -7.09
C MET A 49 -6.09 3.98 -7.86
N LYS A 50 -6.58 3.80 -9.09
CA LYS A 50 -6.25 2.63 -9.93
C LYS A 50 -4.76 2.59 -10.27
N ALA A 51 -4.18 3.73 -10.63
CA ALA A 51 -2.74 3.83 -10.88
C ALA A 51 -1.93 3.52 -9.61
N ASN A 52 -2.34 4.07 -8.45
CA ASN A 52 -1.70 3.79 -7.17
C ASN A 52 -1.80 2.32 -6.76
N MET A 53 -2.89 1.65 -7.07
CA MET A 53 -3.10 0.23 -6.76
C MET A 53 -2.02 -0.67 -7.36
N LEU A 54 -1.53 -0.38 -8.57
CA LEU A 54 -0.44 -1.13 -9.19
C LEU A 54 0.85 -1.03 -8.38
N VAL A 55 1.19 0.17 -7.90
CA VAL A 55 2.38 0.40 -7.07
C VAL A 55 2.26 -0.34 -5.74
N VAL A 56 1.11 -0.20 -5.09
CA VAL A 56 0.82 -0.83 -3.80
C VAL A 56 0.84 -2.36 -3.93
N MET A 57 0.32 -2.93 -5.00
CA MET A 57 0.37 -4.38 -5.25
C MET A 57 1.81 -4.91 -5.34
N LEU A 58 2.70 -4.18 -6.01
CA LEU A 58 4.12 -4.56 -6.09
C LEU A 58 4.79 -4.51 -4.70
N GLN A 59 4.50 -3.48 -3.92
CA GLN A 59 5.04 -3.32 -2.57
C GLN A 59 4.53 -4.38 -1.60
N ILE A 60 3.23 -4.71 -1.66
CA ILE A 60 2.62 -5.79 -0.88
C ILE A 60 3.21 -7.13 -1.28
N GLY A 61 3.35 -7.40 -2.57
CA GLY A 61 3.92 -8.63 -3.08
C GLY A 61 5.33 -8.89 -2.55
N LEU A 62 6.18 -7.86 -2.53
CA LEU A 62 7.51 -7.94 -1.90
C LEU A 62 7.43 -8.18 -0.39
N GLY A 63 6.57 -7.47 0.32
CA GLY A 63 6.39 -7.63 1.75
C GLY A 63 5.96 -9.05 2.12
N GLN A 64 4.97 -9.58 1.42
CA GLN A 64 4.48 -10.95 1.61
C GLN A 64 5.52 -12.01 1.21
N GLY A 65 6.29 -11.76 0.15
CA GLY A 65 7.35 -12.68 -0.29
C GLY A 65 8.47 -12.84 0.73
N VAL A 66 8.77 -11.79 1.48
CA VAL A 66 9.82 -11.83 2.52
C VAL A 66 9.29 -12.35 3.87
N GLN A 67 7.99 -12.31 4.06
CA GLN A 67 7.31 -12.74 5.29
C GLN A 67 7.76 -14.13 5.78
N PRO A 68 7.71 -15.22 4.97
CA PRO A 68 8.11 -16.55 5.44
C PRO A 68 9.59 -16.63 5.80
N LEU A 69 10.46 -15.85 5.13
CA LEU A 69 11.88 -15.82 5.41
C LEU A 69 12.19 -15.17 6.76
N ILE A 70 11.49 -14.10 7.08
CA ILE A 70 11.60 -13.41 8.37
C ILE A 70 11.10 -14.33 9.49
N GLY A 71 9.91 -14.96 9.32
CA GLY A 71 9.35 -15.90 10.28
C GLY A 71 10.27 -17.10 10.54
N TYR A 72 10.87 -17.66 9.49
CA TYR A 72 11.85 -18.73 9.64
C TYR A 72 13.10 -18.29 10.43
N CYS A 73 13.66 -17.12 10.10
CA CYS A 73 14.83 -16.58 10.81
C CYS A 73 14.52 -16.25 12.28
N TYR A 74 13.30 -15.80 12.56
CA TYR A 74 12.83 -15.53 13.91
C TYR A 74 12.70 -16.82 14.73
N GLY A 75 12.02 -17.85 14.17
CA GLY A 75 11.87 -19.16 14.83
C GLY A 75 13.19 -19.92 15.03
N ALA A 76 14.20 -19.64 14.18
CA ALA A 76 15.56 -20.19 14.31
C ALA A 76 16.48 -19.34 15.22
N GLU A 77 15.93 -18.31 15.88
CA GLU A 77 16.67 -17.36 16.75
C GLU A 77 17.84 -16.64 16.05
N ASN A 78 17.89 -16.67 14.71
CA ASN A 78 18.97 -16.06 13.94
C ASN A 78 18.69 -14.58 13.62
N TYR A 79 18.69 -13.76 14.66
CA TYR A 79 18.38 -12.32 14.56
C TYR A 79 19.34 -11.54 13.65
N LYS A 80 20.59 -12.00 13.48
CA LYS A 80 21.54 -11.36 12.56
C LYS A 80 21.08 -11.49 11.11
N ARG A 81 20.63 -12.67 10.72
CA ARG A 81 20.11 -12.95 9.38
C ARG A 81 18.78 -12.27 9.16
N MET A 82 17.90 -12.30 10.14
CA MET A 82 16.60 -11.61 10.11
C MET A 82 16.77 -10.11 9.84
N ARG A 83 17.67 -9.42 10.55
CA ARG A 83 17.96 -7.99 10.34
C ARG A 83 18.50 -7.69 8.94
N LYS A 84 19.33 -8.57 8.37
CA LYS A 84 19.83 -8.42 6.99
C LYS A 84 18.68 -8.53 5.99
N CYS A 85 17.81 -9.53 6.14
CA CYS A 85 16.63 -9.70 5.29
C CYS A 85 15.68 -8.49 5.38
N LEU A 86 15.41 -8.01 6.60
CA LEU A 86 14.60 -6.82 6.84
C LEU A 86 15.17 -5.59 6.13
N ARG A 87 16.46 -5.29 6.34
CA ARG A 87 17.11 -4.14 5.69
C ARG A 87 17.07 -4.24 4.18
N PHE A 88 17.37 -5.40 3.63
CA PHE A 88 17.32 -5.64 2.19
C PHE A 88 15.91 -5.42 1.63
N SER A 89 14.89 -5.93 2.31
CA SER A 89 13.49 -5.77 1.90
C SER A 89 13.02 -4.33 1.94
N VAL A 90 13.40 -3.58 2.98
CA VAL A 90 13.12 -2.15 3.10
C VAL A 90 13.78 -1.38 1.95
N ILE A 91 15.06 -1.65 1.67
CA ILE A 91 15.79 -0.99 0.57
C ILE A 91 15.11 -1.28 -0.78
N CYS A 92 14.78 -2.55 -1.05
CA CYS A 92 14.08 -2.92 -2.28
C CYS A 92 12.71 -2.21 -2.40
N ASN A 93 11.91 -2.15 -1.34
CA ASN A 93 10.63 -1.46 -1.35
C ASN A 93 10.78 0.04 -1.57
N VAL A 94 11.76 0.68 -0.95
CA VAL A 94 12.06 2.11 -1.15
C VAL A 94 12.50 2.37 -2.59
N ILE A 95 13.35 1.52 -3.16
CA ILE A 95 13.78 1.65 -4.56
C ILE A 95 12.57 1.52 -5.49
N ILE A 96 11.74 0.50 -5.32
CA ILE A 96 10.55 0.30 -6.15
C ILE A 96 9.57 1.47 -5.99
N GLY A 97 9.31 1.90 -4.75
CA GLY A 97 8.47 3.06 -4.50
C GLY A 97 9.01 4.33 -5.17
N SER A 98 10.32 4.58 -5.08
CA SER A 98 10.96 5.74 -5.70
C SER A 98 10.96 5.67 -7.24
N VAL A 99 11.28 4.51 -7.82
CA VAL A 99 11.26 4.29 -9.27
C VAL A 99 9.85 4.46 -9.82
N MET A 100 8.85 3.87 -9.17
CA MET A 100 7.45 4.01 -9.58
C MET A 100 6.95 5.45 -9.43
N THR A 101 7.28 6.11 -8.32
CA THR A 101 6.95 7.54 -8.15
C THR A 101 7.60 8.37 -9.25
N GLY A 102 8.89 8.15 -9.56
CA GLY A 102 9.59 8.82 -10.65
C GLY A 102 8.96 8.55 -12.02
N PHE A 103 8.58 7.31 -12.29
CA PHE A 103 7.89 6.93 -13.52
C PHE A 103 6.56 7.68 -13.68
N TYR A 104 5.73 7.70 -12.63
CA TYR A 104 4.46 8.43 -12.66
C TYR A 104 4.63 9.96 -12.72
N LEU A 105 5.71 10.50 -12.16
CA LEU A 105 6.05 11.92 -12.29
C LEU A 105 6.39 12.30 -13.73
N LEU A 106 7.16 11.46 -14.42
CA LEU A 106 7.56 11.68 -15.81
C LEU A 106 6.39 11.49 -16.78
N PHE A 107 5.59 10.46 -16.57
CA PHE A 107 4.49 10.07 -17.47
C PHE A 107 3.10 10.45 -16.95
N ARG A 108 3.03 11.42 -16.04
CA ARG A 108 1.80 11.82 -15.34
C ARG A 108 0.62 12.12 -16.27
N GLN A 109 0.85 12.81 -17.39
CA GLN A 109 -0.20 13.13 -18.36
C GLN A 109 -0.61 11.91 -19.15
N ASN A 110 0.32 11.19 -19.72
CA ASN A 110 0.08 10.00 -20.54
C ASN A 110 -0.69 8.91 -19.78
N VAL A 111 -0.39 8.75 -18.49
CA VAL A 111 -1.07 7.76 -17.65
C VAL A 111 -2.54 8.12 -17.46
N ILE A 112 -2.88 9.39 -17.30
CA ILE A 112 -4.26 9.82 -17.09
C ILE A 112 -5.01 9.92 -18.43
N GLU A 113 -4.37 10.42 -19.48
CA GLU A 113 -4.91 10.47 -20.85
C GLU A 113 -5.29 9.07 -21.38
N MET A 114 -4.58 8.02 -20.95
CA MET A 114 -4.93 6.64 -21.29
C MET A 114 -6.28 6.18 -20.73
N PHE A 115 -6.79 6.85 -19.69
CA PHE A 115 -8.07 6.52 -19.05
C PHE A 115 -9.20 7.50 -19.41
N ILE A 116 -8.87 8.76 -19.70
CA ILE A 116 -9.87 9.80 -20.00
C ILE A 116 -9.26 10.92 -20.87
N ASN A 117 -10.06 11.43 -21.84
CA ASN A 117 -9.66 12.50 -22.75
C ASN A 117 -10.18 13.90 -22.34
N ASP A 118 -10.62 14.07 -21.11
CA ASP A 118 -11.17 15.35 -20.62
C ASP A 118 -10.07 16.15 -19.92
N ALA A 119 -9.78 17.36 -20.45
CA ALA A 119 -8.68 18.21 -19.98
C ALA A 119 -8.82 18.63 -18.51
N ASP A 120 -10.03 18.87 -18.04
CA ASP A 120 -10.29 19.28 -16.65
C ASP A 120 -10.04 18.13 -15.69
N VAL A 121 -10.42 16.90 -16.06
CA VAL A 121 -10.18 15.67 -15.30
C VAL A 121 -8.69 15.35 -15.27
N ILE A 122 -7.98 15.56 -16.38
CA ILE A 122 -6.53 15.34 -16.46
C ILE A 122 -5.78 16.26 -15.50
N ASN A 123 -6.05 17.54 -15.49
CA ASN A 123 -5.38 18.52 -14.62
C ASN A 123 -5.61 18.23 -13.13
N LEU A 124 -6.83 17.86 -12.78
CA LEU A 124 -7.19 17.50 -11.39
C LEU A 124 -6.56 16.15 -10.99
N GLY A 125 -6.63 15.17 -11.89
CA GLY A 125 -6.08 13.83 -11.71
C GLY A 125 -4.56 13.82 -11.52
N VAL A 126 -3.83 14.67 -12.26
CA VAL A 126 -2.38 14.85 -12.09
C VAL A 126 -2.04 15.32 -10.68
N LYS A 127 -2.77 16.31 -10.14
CA LYS A 127 -2.54 16.80 -8.79
C LYS A 127 -2.84 15.75 -7.72
N MET A 128 -3.94 15.00 -7.91
CA MET A 128 -4.32 13.91 -6.99
C MET A 128 -3.36 12.74 -7.05
N LEU A 129 -2.91 12.37 -8.25
CA LEU A 129 -1.90 11.33 -8.44
C LEU A 129 -0.59 11.69 -7.72
N LEU A 130 -0.12 12.93 -7.85
CA LEU A 130 1.08 13.41 -7.17
C LEU A 130 0.94 13.33 -5.65
N ALA A 131 -0.20 13.74 -5.11
CA ALA A 131 -0.47 13.68 -3.67
C ALA A 131 -0.49 12.23 -3.15
N LEU A 132 -1.03 11.28 -3.93
CA LEU A 132 -1.06 9.85 -3.57
C LEU A 132 0.31 9.16 -3.72
N MET A 133 1.14 9.60 -4.68
CA MET A 133 2.44 8.98 -4.94
C MET A 133 3.57 9.53 -4.07
N ALA A 134 3.45 10.77 -3.58
CA ALA A 134 4.47 11.39 -2.72
C ALA A 134 4.85 10.53 -1.50
N PRO A 135 3.89 9.91 -0.76
CA PRO A 135 4.21 9.02 0.35
C PRO A 135 4.64 7.60 -0.08
N GLY A 136 4.69 7.28 -1.39
CA GLY A 136 4.96 5.93 -1.91
C GLY A 136 6.17 5.22 -1.29
N PRO A 137 7.36 5.84 -1.19
CA PRO A 137 8.52 5.22 -0.54
C PRO A 137 8.31 4.92 0.95
N VAL A 138 7.59 5.80 1.65
CA VAL A 138 7.28 5.65 3.08
C VAL A 138 6.27 4.52 3.30
N ILE A 139 5.28 4.41 2.43
CA ILE A 139 4.27 3.33 2.45
C ILE A 139 4.95 1.97 2.28
N GLY A 140 5.96 1.87 1.40
CA GLY A 140 6.74 0.65 1.23
C GLY A 140 7.43 0.19 2.51
N ILE A 141 8.01 1.11 3.28
CA ILE A 141 8.62 0.82 4.58
C ILE A 141 7.55 0.32 5.57
N MET A 142 6.40 0.99 5.62
CA MET A 142 5.28 0.61 6.47
C MET A 142 4.78 -0.81 6.18
N PHE A 143 4.68 -1.22 4.90
CA PHE A 143 4.27 -2.57 4.54
C PHE A 143 5.28 -3.62 5.00
N VAL A 144 6.58 -3.41 4.78
CA VAL A 144 7.62 -4.35 5.22
C VAL A 144 7.60 -4.51 6.73
N LEU A 145 7.48 -3.42 7.49
CA LEU A 145 7.40 -3.48 8.95
C LEU A 145 6.12 -4.19 9.41
N ASN A 146 4.97 -3.87 8.82
CA ASN A 146 3.70 -4.50 9.17
C ASN A 146 3.75 -6.02 8.99
N PHE A 147 4.18 -6.49 7.81
CA PHE A 147 4.32 -7.93 7.56
C PHE A 147 5.36 -8.60 8.44
N SER A 148 6.44 -7.89 8.79
CA SER A 148 7.46 -8.41 9.70
C SER A 148 6.93 -8.58 11.12
N PHE A 149 6.14 -7.63 11.62
CA PHE A 149 5.50 -7.76 12.93
C PHE A 149 4.45 -8.88 12.95
N GLN A 150 3.69 -9.06 11.88
CA GLN A 150 2.73 -10.15 11.76
C GLN A 150 3.37 -11.53 11.83
N CYS A 151 4.64 -11.68 11.43
CA CYS A 151 5.36 -12.97 11.51
C CYS A 151 5.95 -13.24 12.88
N MET A 152 6.15 -12.21 13.67
CA MET A 152 6.78 -12.34 14.99
C MET A 152 5.76 -12.56 16.12
N GLY A 153 4.45 -12.50 15.80
CA GLY A 153 3.31 -12.66 16.73
C GLY A 153 2.72 -11.33 17.09
#